data_d643f2b8fa55e54d4ac717facb10d0e3
#
_entry.id   d643f2b8fa55e54d4ac717facb10d0e3
#
_cell.length_a   1.000
_cell.length_b   1.000
_cell.length_c   1.000
_cell.angle_alpha   90.00
_cell.angle_beta   90.00
_cell.angle_gamma   90.00
#
_symmetry.space_group_name_H-M   'P 1'
#
loop_
_entity.id
_entity.type
_entity.pdbx_description
1 polymer ?
#
loop_
_entity_poly.entity_id
_entity_poly.type
_entity_poly.pdbx_seq_one_letter_code
_entity_poly.pdbx_strand_id
1 'polypeptide(L)'
;LTAQGELFLDPNTLSADGTTALVDVSFSDDGRWCAYAAAEAGSDWVRIHVVDTATGQLTQDVIEWVKFSGATWAPDSEGFYYSAYDAPKANVYSSKNECQKVYYHRLGTAQADDILIYGDPEHPLRYFSGWESDDGRWLFVLASEGTSGSEVLFRPADKEKPFRTLLAGFANDYAPVECRDDKLYVVTNDSAANYRLARIDLLDPRGLETVIAEHPDDLLEAVAPGGGYLWVKYLRNAQNKIYKYDYEGNRQADVPLPAIGSVPSFGCKDREQEIFFSLNTFTAPPTVYRYDIPTGRTTCYHTPQVAYDAAQYTTEQLFFESSDGEHVPMFVSHRRGLRLDGSNPCYLYGYG
;
A
#
# COMPACT_ATOMS: atom_id res chain seq x y z
N LEU A 1 23.60 -7.90 3.75
CA LEU A 1 23.67 -6.69 4.56
C LEU A 1 23.77 -7.09 6.02
N THR A 2 24.96 -6.97 6.62
CA THR A 2 25.22 -7.20 8.05
C THR A 2 25.56 -5.90 8.76
N ALA A 3 25.36 -4.77 8.12
CA ALA A 3 25.63 -3.47 8.68
C ALA A 3 24.58 -3.11 9.73
N GLN A 4 25.05 -2.59 10.85
CA GLN A 4 24.21 -1.83 11.76
C GLN A 4 23.64 -0.67 10.94
N GLY A 5 22.30 -0.56 10.84
CA GLY A 5 21.66 0.52 10.07
C GLY A 5 22.08 1.88 10.64
N GLU A 6 22.27 2.86 9.77
CA GLU A 6 22.44 4.26 10.17
C GLU A 6 21.08 4.90 10.33
N LEU A 7 20.94 5.80 11.31
CA LEU A 7 19.74 6.57 11.52
C LEU A 7 19.55 7.55 10.35
N PHE A 8 18.50 7.36 9.57
CA PHE A 8 18.19 8.22 8.43
C PHE A 8 17.15 9.30 8.78
N LEU A 9 16.02 8.89 9.38
CA LEU A 9 14.93 9.77 9.80
C LEU A 9 14.43 9.32 11.19
N ASP A 10 14.46 10.23 12.17
CA ASP A 10 13.90 9.98 13.49
C ASP A 10 12.60 10.78 13.68
N PRO A 11 11.43 10.13 13.67
CA PRO A 11 10.16 10.82 13.88
C PRO A 11 10.08 11.61 15.19
N ASN A 12 10.82 11.19 16.23
CA ASN A 12 10.84 11.88 17.52
C ASN A 12 11.53 13.25 17.48
N THR A 13 12.26 13.55 16.40
CA THR A 13 12.94 14.84 16.22
C THR A 13 12.15 15.83 15.37
N LEU A 14 11.01 15.41 14.80
CA LEU A 14 10.19 16.28 13.92
C LEU A 14 9.53 17.43 14.67
N SER A 15 9.28 17.29 15.98
CA SER A 15 8.82 18.38 16.84
C SER A 15 9.42 18.27 18.24
N ALA A 16 9.63 19.40 18.89
CA ALA A 16 10.21 19.45 20.23
C ALA A 16 9.32 18.84 21.33
N ASP A 17 8.00 18.86 21.13
CA ASP A 17 6.98 18.37 22.06
C ASP A 17 6.49 16.95 21.72
N GLY A 18 7.01 16.31 20.65
CA GLY A 18 6.64 14.97 20.23
C GLY A 18 5.23 14.86 19.66
N THR A 19 4.58 15.96 19.27
CA THR A 19 3.21 15.95 18.73
C THR A 19 3.13 15.73 17.23
N THR A 20 4.29 15.71 16.52
CA THR A 20 4.35 15.46 15.08
C THR A 20 4.54 13.98 14.81
N ALA A 21 3.64 13.40 14.03
CA ALA A 21 3.68 12.00 13.62
C ALA A 21 4.14 11.87 12.17
N LEU A 22 5.01 10.89 11.90
CA LEU A 22 5.33 10.44 10.55
C LEU A 22 4.16 9.60 10.04
N VAL A 23 3.58 10.00 8.90
CA VAL A 23 2.37 9.37 8.33
C VAL A 23 2.71 8.48 7.14
N ASP A 24 3.63 8.95 6.27
CA ASP A 24 4.01 8.25 5.06
C ASP A 24 5.48 8.50 4.71
N VAL A 25 6.09 7.54 4.02
CA VAL A 25 7.46 7.63 3.50
C VAL A 25 7.52 6.96 2.15
N SER A 26 8.00 7.67 1.13
CA SER A 26 8.20 7.13 -0.22
C SER A 26 9.55 7.53 -0.79
N PHE A 27 10.18 6.62 -1.52
CA PHE A 27 11.49 6.84 -2.16
C PHE A 27 11.31 6.98 -3.67
N SER A 28 12.08 7.89 -4.27
CA SER A 28 12.17 8.01 -5.73
C SER A 28 12.71 6.71 -6.35
N ASP A 29 12.46 6.51 -7.65
CA ASP A 29 12.86 5.25 -8.31
C ASP A 29 14.37 5.04 -8.33
N ASP A 30 15.14 6.12 -8.47
CA ASP A 30 16.61 6.10 -8.40
C ASP A 30 17.16 6.00 -6.97
N GLY A 31 16.28 6.08 -5.95
CA GLY A 31 16.63 6.04 -4.53
C GLY A 31 17.33 7.28 -3.99
N ARG A 32 17.43 8.35 -4.78
CA ARG A 32 18.12 9.59 -4.38
C ARG A 32 17.31 10.44 -3.42
N TRP A 33 16.00 10.41 -3.54
CA TRP A 33 15.10 11.25 -2.78
C TRP A 33 14.18 10.43 -1.90
N CYS A 34 13.88 10.94 -0.72
CA CYS A 34 12.87 10.41 0.17
C CYS A 34 11.86 11.51 0.48
N ALA A 35 10.61 11.32 0.05
CA ALA A 35 9.51 12.15 0.50
C ALA A 35 8.88 11.55 1.74
N TYR A 36 8.63 12.37 2.77
CA TYR A 36 7.87 11.94 3.94
C TYR A 36 6.74 12.92 4.26
N ALA A 37 5.62 12.38 4.68
CA ALA A 37 4.47 13.14 5.12
C ALA A 37 4.41 13.17 6.66
N ALA A 38 4.27 14.36 7.24
CA ALA A 38 4.19 14.57 8.67
C ALA A 38 2.89 15.27 9.05
N ALA A 39 2.20 14.76 10.08
CA ALA A 39 0.97 15.32 10.65
C ALA A 39 1.27 15.94 12.01
N GLU A 40 0.75 17.15 12.27
CA GLU A 40 0.90 17.86 13.53
C GLU A 40 -0.32 17.66 14.43
N ALA A 41 -0.08 17.42 15.72
CA ALA A 41 -1.08 17.39 16.79
C ALA A 41 -2.31 16.52 16.50
N GLY A 42 -2.13 15.38 15.84
CA GLY A 42 -3.21 14.44 15.50
C GLY A 42 -4.14 14.93 14.37
N SER A 43 -3.74 15.95 13.62
CA SER A 43 -4.48 16.43 12.45
C SER A 43 -4.42 15.41 11.31
N ASP A 44 -5.47 15.38 10.48
CA ASP A 44 -5.42 14.68 9.19
C ASP A 44 -4.68 15.48 8.10
N TRP A 45 -4.40 16.76 8.35
CA TRP A 45 -3.57 17.55 7.46
C TRP A 45 -2.12 17.16 7.61
N VAL A 46 -1.45 16.90 6.49
CA VAL A 46 -0.04 16.57 6.45
C VAL A 46 0.74 17.59 5.63
N ARG A 47 2.03 17.71 5.92
CA ARG A 47 3.00 18.37 5.07
C ARG A 47 3.94 17.33 4.51
N ILE A 48 4.24 17.44 3.21
CA ILE A 48 5.24 16.59 2.57
C ILE A 48 6.55 17.36 2.55
N HIS A 49 7.61 16.69 2.98
CA HIS A 49 8.99 17.16 2.95
C HIS A 49 9.84 16.21 2.13
N VAL A 50 10.91 16.70 1.54
CA VAL A 50 11.83 15.87 0.74
C VAL A 50 13.23 15.92 1.35
N VAL A 51 13.89 14.76 1.43
CA VAL A 51 15.24 14.55 1.95
C VAL A 51 16.11 13.96 0.85
N ASP A 52 17.31 14.49 0.68
CA ASP A 52 18.37 13.84 -0.09
C ASP A 52 18.91 12.63 0.71
N THR A 53 18.77 11.42 0.17
CA THR A 53 19.12 10.18 0.89
C THR A 53 20.62 10.01 1.12
N ALA A 54 21.46 10.62 0.28
CA ALA A 54 22.91 10.53 0.39
C ALA A 54 23.46 11.43 1.49
N THR A 55 22.81 12.59 1.72
CA THR A 55 23.27 13.57 2.70
C THR A 55 22.45 13.63 3.98
N GLY A 56 21.21 13.09 3.95
CA GLY A 56 20.23 13.22 5.02
C GLY A 56 19.70 14.66 5.19
N GLN A 57 19.93 15.54 4.24
CA GLN A 57 19.52 16.93 4.33
C GLN A 57 18.13 17.15 3.72
N LEU A 58 17.32 17.95 4.39
CA LEU A 58 16.06 18.46 3.84
C LEU A 58 16.33 19.36 2.64
N THR A 59 15.53 19.21 1.61
CA THR A 59 15.44 20.16 0.50
C THR A 59 14.59 21.37 0.92
N GLN A 60 14.34 22.28 -0.01
CA GLN A 60 13.42 23.40 0.21
C GLN A 60 11.98 23.06 -0.16
N ASP A 61 11.76 21.84 -0.68
CA ASP A 61 10.43 21.39 -1.12
C ASP A 61 9.57 21.09 0.10
N VAL A 62 8.51 21.86 0.26
CA VAL A 62 7.48 21.69 1.30
C VAL A 62 6.12 21.84 0.66
N ILE A 63 5.30 20.77 0.77
CA ILE A 63 3.95 20.75 0.22
C ILE A 63 2.94 20.81 1.36
N GLU A 64 2.07 21.78 1.32
CA GLU A 64 1.03 22.02 2.31
C GLU A 64 -0.36 21.63 1.77
N TRP A 65 -1.34 21.62 2.66
CA TRP A 65 -2.76 21.36 2.38
C TRP A 65 -3.03 19.98 1.78
N VAL A 66 -2.17 19.04 2.11
CA VAL A 66 -2.31 17.63 1.75
C VAL A 66 -3.17 16.92 2.79
N LYS A 67 -4.11 16.10 2.31
CA LYS A 67 -4.96 15.25 3.16
C LYS A 67 -5.38 14.02 2.39
N PHE A 68 -5.29 12.85 3.01
CA PHE A 68 -5.57 11.55 2.38
C PHE A 68 -4.73 11.28 1.13
N SER A 69 -3.48 11.72 1.14
CA SER A 69 -2.52 11.56 0.05
C SER A 69 -1.10 11.55 0.60
N GLY A 70 -0.20 10.93 -0.14
CA GLY A 70 1.24 10.98 0.03
C GLY A 70 1.92 11.43 -1.27
N ALA A 71 3.23 11.24 -1.39
CA ALA A 71 4.00 11.51 -2.60
C ALA A 71 4.10 10.23 -3.45
N THR A 72 3.59 10.28 -4.68
CA THR A 72 3.75 9.23 -5.69
C THR A 72 4.77 9.69 -6.71
N TRP A 73 5.96 9.13 -6.66
CA TRP A 73 7.07 9.56 -7.51
C TRP A 73 6.82 9.31 -9.00
N ALA A 74 7.21 10.26 -9.83
CA ALA A 74 7.31 10.05 -11.27
C ALA A 74 8.49 9.11 -11.58
N PRO A 75 8.43 8.30 -12.66
CA PRO A 75 9.48 7.33 -12.99
C PRO A 75 10.86 7.95 -13.23
N ASP A 76 10.89 9.22 -13.66
CA ASP A 76 12.13 9.99 -13.89
C ASP A 76 12.80 10.49 -12.60
N SER A 77 12.12 10.34 -11.44
CA SER A 77 12.58 10.85 -10.14
C SER A 77 12.76 12.38 -10.07
N GLU A 78 12.27 13.15 -11.05
CA GLU A 78 12.37 14.61 -11.08
C GLU A 78 11.27 15.30 -10.24
N GLY A 79 10.23 14.56 -9.84
CA GLY A 79 9.11 15.07 -9.08
C GLY A 79 8.13 13.99 -8.68
N PHE A 80 7.00 14.38 -8.12
CA PHE A 80 5.98 13.47 -7.65
C PHE A 80 4.57 14.02 -7.79
N TYR A 81 3.61 13.12 -7.86
CA TYR A 81 2.18 13.41 -7.81
C TYR A 81 1.70 13.41 -6.36
N TYR A 82 0.78 14.31 -6.06
CA TYR A 82 0.12 14.38 -4.76
C TYR A 82 -1.28 14.96 -4.90
N SER A 83 -2.13 14.74 -3.89
CA SER A 83 -3.46 15.33 -3.87
C SER A 83 -3.61 16.29 -2.72
N ALA A 84 -4.14 17.46 -3.01
CA ALA A 84 -4.31 18.53 -2.04
C ALA A 84 -5.63 19.28 -2.23
N TYR A 85 -5.99 20.04 -1.22
CA TYR A 85 -7.10 20.97 -1.22
C TYR A 85 -6.58 22.41 -1.33
N ASP A 86 -7.47 23.33 -1.67
CA ASP A 86 -7.15 24.75 -1.56
C ASP A 86 -6.94 25.12 -0.09
N ALA A 87 -6.05 26.08 0.16
CA ALA A 87 -5.82 26.60 1.52
C ALA A 87 -7.13 27.01 2.20
N PRO A 88 -7.41 26.54 3.42
CA PRO A 88 -8.64 26.89 4.13
C PRO A 88 -8.81 28.39 4.31
N LYS A 89 -9.97 28.94 3.92
CA LYS A 89 -10.29 30.38 4.07
C LYS A 89 -10.70 30.77 5.49
N ALA A 90 -10.93 29.78 6.36
CA ALA A 90 -11.38 29.95 7.75
C ALA A 90 -10.56 29.03 8.68
N ASN A 91 -11.16 28.63 9.81
CA ASN A 91 -10.49 27.71 10.73
C ASN A 91 -10.17 26.36 10.04
N VAL A 92 -8.91 25.96 10.07
CA VAL A 92 -8.37 24.75 9.47
C VAL A 92 -9.11 23.48 9.91
N TYR A 93 -9.56 23.43 11.17
CA TYR A 93 -10.24 22.26 11.75
C TYR A 93 -11.74 22.17 11.46
N SER A 94 -12.36 23.25 11.00
CA SER A 94 -13.81 23.31 10.72
C SER A 94 -14.15 23.56 9.25
N SER A 95 -13.16 23.74 8.40
CA SER A 95 -13.36 23.92 6.97
C SER A 95 -13.77 22.60 6.31
N LYS A 96 -14.72 22.67 5.38
CA LYS A 96 -15.08 21.51 4.57
C LYS A 96 -13.92 21.15 3.63
N ASN A 97 -13.66 19.85 3.49
CA ASN A 97 -12.72 19.33 2.52
C ASN A 97 -13.50 19.06 1.22
N GLU A 98 -13.50 19.99 0.31
CA GLU A 98 -14.21 19.90 -0.98
C GLU A 98 -13.22 20.20 -2.12
N CYS A 99 -13.45 19.59 -3.28
CA CYS A 99 -12.68 19.80 -4.51
C CYS A 99 -11.19 19.45 -4.35
N GLN A 100 -10.90 18.24 -3.88
CA GLN A 100 -9.54 17.71 -3.92
C GLN A 100 -9.03 17.73 -5.37
N LYS A 101 -7.74 18.02 -5.55
CA LYS A 101 -7.09 18.12 -6.85
C LYS A 101 -5.79 17.33 -6.84
N VAL A 102 -5.42 16.74 -7.97
CA VAL A 102 -4.12 16.10 -8.18
C VAL A 102 -3.17 17.12 -8.80
N TYR A 103 -1.99 17.24 -8.21
CA TYR A 103 -0.91 18.08 -8.69
C TYR A 103 0.35 17.27 -8.99
N TYR A 104 1.22 17.81 -9.81
CA TYR A 104 2.58 17.35 -9.98
C TYR A 104 3.53 18.43 -9.47
N HIS A 105 4.35 18.07 -8.51
CA HIS A 105 5.43 18.90 -7.97
C HIS A 105 6.76 18.51 -8.59
N ARG A 106 7.47 19.48 -9.14
CA ARG A 106 8.83 19.30 -9.61
C ARG A 106 9.80 19.70 -8.51
N LEU A 107 10.75 18.85 -8.19
CA LEU A 107 11.75 19.14 -7.15
C LEU A 107 12.50 20.44 -7.42
N GLY A 108 12.69 21.21 -6.34
CA GLY A 108 13.37 22.49 -6.36
C GLY A 108 12.54 23.67 -6.87
N THR A 109 11.21 23.48 -7.08
CA THR A 109 10.29 24.57 -7.41
C THR A 109 9.40 24.92 -6.22
N ALA A 110 8.72 26.07 -6.27
CA ALA A 110 7.74 26.41 -5.25
C ALA A 110 6.42 25.69 -5.51
N GLN A 111 5.70 25.29 -4.44
CA GLN A 111 4.37 24.66 -4.58
C GLN A 111 3.37 25.49 -5.40
N ALA A 112 3.51 26.81 -5.40
CA ALA A 112 2.67 27.71 -6.20
C ALA A 112 2.83 27.53 -7.72
N ASP A 113 3.94 26.92 -8.14
CA ASP A 113 4.27 26.65 -9.55
C ASP A 113 3.87 25.22 -9.96
N ASP A 114 3.24 24.45 -9.05
CA ASP A 114 2.86 23.07 -9.30
C ASP A 114 1.81 22.94 -10.39
N ILE A 115 1.95 21.90 -11.18
CA ILE A 115 1.08 21.66 -12.33
C ILE A 115 -0.19 20.97 -11.86
N LEU A 116 -1.36 21.60 -12.08
CA LEU A 116 -2.65 20.95 -11.89
C LEU A 116 -2.81 19.83 -12.94
N ILE A 117 -2.93 18.60 -12.45
CA ILE A 117 -3.11 17.40 -13.28
C ILE A 117 -4.59 17.10 -13.48
N TYR A 118 -5.35 17.07 -12.38
CA TYR A 118 -6.77 16.74 -12.41
C TYR A 118 -7.56 17.41 -11.28
N GLY A 119 -8.81 17.70 -11.54
CA GLY A 119 -9.78 18.16 -10.56
C GLY A 119 -11.19 18.09 -11.15
N ASP A 120 -12.18 17.81 -10.30
CA ASP A 120 -13.59 17.69 -10.69
C ASP A 120 -14.47 18.57 -9.77
N PRO A 121 -14.73 19.82 -10.15
CA PRO A 121 -15.54 20.71 -9.34
C PRO A 121 -17.04 20.35 -9.34
N GLU A 122 -17.52 19.51 -10.27
CA GLU A 122 -18.91 19.06 -10.32
C GLU A 122 -19.17 18.00 -9.22
N HIS A 123 -18.13 17.28 -8.77
CA HIS A 123 -18.22 16.28 -7.72
C HIS A 123 -17.25 16.61 -6.57
N PRO A 124 -17.54 17.62 -5.75
CA PRO A 124 -16.58 18.20 -4.79
C PRO A 124 -16.15 17.26 -3.66
N LEU A 125 -16.87 16.16 -3.45
CA LEU A 125 -16.57 15.20 -2.36
C LEU A 125 -15.72 14.01 -2.82
N ARG A 126 -15.37 13.94 -4.10
CA ARG A 126 -14.49 12.89 -4.61
C ARG A 126 -13.05 13.06 -4.13
N TYR A 127 -12.42 11.92 -3.91
CA TYR A 127 -10.99 11.80 -3.64
C TYR A 127 -10.28 11.35 -4.90
N PHE A 128 -9.05 11.84 -5.10
CA PHE A 128 -8.26 11.52 -6.27
C PHE A 128 -6.85 11.12 -5.86
N SER A 129 -6.25 10.19 -6.60
CA SER A 129 -4.82 9.95 -6.58
C SER A 129 -4.30 9.83 -8.01
N GLY A 130 -3.09 10.29 -8.27
CA GLY A 130 -2.48 10.31 -9.60
C GLY A 130 -1.13 9.59 -9.62
N TRP A 131 -0.84 8.89 -10.71
CA TRP A 131 0.47 8.24 -10.92
C TRP A 131 0.74 8.04 -12.41
N GLU A 132 2.02 7.90 -12.75
CA GLU A 132 2.46 7.48 -14.09
C GLU A 132 2.78 5.99 -14.14
N SER A 133 2.66 5.40 -15.33
CA SER A 133 3.24 4.08 -15.59
C SER A 133 4.77 4.13 -15.49
N ASP A 134 5.42 3.03 -15.11
CA ASP A 134 6.87 2.95 -14.92
C ASP A 134 7.66 3.32 -16.18
N ASP A 135 7.08 3.14 -17.35
CA ASP A 135 7.67 3.54 -18.64
C ASP A 135 7.40 5.00 -19.02
N GLY A 136 6.70 5.77 -18.16
CA GLY A 136 6.39 7.17 -18.36
C GLY A 136 5.43 7.47 -19.51
N ARG A 137 4.74 6.46 -20.08
CA ARG A 137 3.87 6.66 -21.25
C ARG A 137 2.43 7.00 -20.91
N TRP A 138 1.95 6.57 -19.76
CA TRP A 138 0.58 6.71 -19.35
C TRP A 138 0.47 7.42 -18.01
N LEU A 139 -0.48 8.32 -17.89
CA LEU A 139 -0.85 9.00 -16.66
C LEU A 139 -2.26 8.58 -16.26
N PHE A 140 -2.41 8.19 -15.01
CA PHE A 140 -3.65 7.70 -14.44
C PHE A 140 -4.16 8.59 -13.31
N VAL A 141 -5.46 8.57 -13.11
CA VAL A 141 -6.13 9.11 -11.93
C VAL A 141 -7.12 8.07 -11.43
N LEU A 142 -7.03 7.72 -10.16
CA LEU A 142 -8.05 6.98 -9.45
C LEU A 142 -8.99 7.96 -8.75
N ALA A 143 -10.28 7.81 -8.95
CA ALA A 143 -11.31 8.57 -8.26
C ALA A 143 -12.11 7.66 -7.32
N SER A 144 -12.49 8.14 -6.13
CA SER A 144 -13.37 7.44 -5.19
C SER A 144 -14.35 8.42 -4.53
N GLU A 145 -15.53 7.91 -4.15
CA GLU A 145 -16.58 8.69 -3.46
C GLU A 145 -16.74 8.29 -1.99
N GLY A 146 -16.10 7.23 -1.56
CA GLY A 146 -16.22 6.67 -0.21
C GLY A 146 -15.15 5.63 0.08
N THR A 147 -15.51 4.66 0.91
CA THR A 147 -14.61 3.57 1.32
C THR A 147 -14.61 2.39 0.36
N SER A 148 -15.52 2.35 -0.59
CA SER A 148 -15.64 1.32 -1.62
C SER A 148 -16.09 1.94 -2.93
N GLY A 149 -15.77 1.26 -4.03
CA GLY A 149 -16.04 1.73 -5.39
C GLY A 149 -15.03 2.78 -5.86
N SER A 150 -14.52 2.58 -7.06
CA SER A 150 -13.56 3.51 -7.67
C SER A 150 -13.72 3.58 -9.19
N GLU A 151 -13.28 4.68 -9.76
CA GLU A 151 -13.21 4.91 -11.20
C GLU A 151 -11.75 5.16 -11.59
N VAL A 152 -11.32 4.62 -12.72
CA VAL A 152 -9.97 4.84 -13.25
C VAL A 152 -10.05 5.69 -14.51
N LEU A 153 -9.37 6.83 -14.50
CA LEU A 153 -9.17 7.68 -15.65
C LEU A 153 -7.73 7.56 -16.14
N PHE A 154 -7.52 7.76 -17.43
CA PHE A 154 -6.20 7.69 -18.02
C PHE A 154 -6.02 8.62 -19.22
N ARG A 155 -4.77 8.90 -19.54
CA ARG A 155 -4.34 9.54 -20.78
C ARG A 155 -2.89 9.18 -21.08
N PRO A 156 -2.39 9.39 -22.30
CA PRO A 156 -0.93 9.47 -22.50
C PRO A 156 -0.32 10.50 -21.56
N ALA A 157 0.89 10.25 -21.08
CA ALA A 157 1.59 11.18 -20.19
C ALA A 157 1.86 12.55 -20.83
N ASP A 158 1.77 12.65 -22.16
CA ASP A 158 1.67 13.91 -22.89
C ASP A 158 0.50 14.75 -22.33
N LYS A 159 0.86 15.86 -21.68
CA LYS A 159 -0.02 16.70 -20.84
C LYS A 159 -1.13 17.44 -21.61
N GLU A 160 -1.09 17.44 -22.92
CA GLU A 160 -2.04 18.17 -23.78
C GLU A 160 -3.35 17.42 -24.03
N LYS A 161 -3.39 16.11 -23.77
CA LYS A 161 -4.60 15.31 -24.02
C LYS A 161 -5.52 15.25 -22.79
N PRO A 162 -6.84 15.33 -22.98
CA PRO A 162 -7.77 15.18 -21.87
C PRO A 162 -7.76 13.75 -21.32
N PHE A 163 -8.06 13.60 -20.03
CA PHE A 163 -8.35 12.30 -19.43
C PHE A 163 -9.58 11.67 -20.06
N ARG A 164 -9.56 10.36 -20.17
CA ARG A 164 -10.68 9.51 -20.57
C ARG A 164 -10.95 8.51 -19.44
N THR A 165 -12.20 8.18 -19.21
CA THR A 165 -12.55 7.11 -18.28
C THR A 165 -12.14 5.77 -18.90
N LEU A 166 -11.38 5.00 -18.15
CA LEU A 166 -10.96 3.64 -18.49
C LEU A 166 -11.90 2.61 -17.87
N LEU A 167 -12.12 2.72 -16.55
CA LEU A 167 -13.02 1.87 -15.78
C LEU A 167 -14.02 2.79 -15.07
N ALA A 168 -15.28 2.66 -15.42
CA ALA A 168 -16.32 3.62 -15.06
C ALA A 168 -17.16 3.17 -13.87
N GLY A 169 -17.55 4.14 -13.05
CA GLY A 169 -18.54 4.00 -11.99
C GLY A 169 -17.96 3.51 -10.67
N PHE A 170 -18.76 3.65 -9.61
CA PHE A 170 -18.37 3.38 -8.23
C PHE A 170 -19.08 2.15 -7.64
N ALA A 171 -19.63 1.27 -8.52
CA ALA A 171 -20.26 0.03 -8.07
C ALA A 171 -19.25 -1.06 -7.72
N ASN A 172 -18.06 -0.99 -8.29
CA ASN A 172 -16.98 -1.95 -8.11
C ASN A 172 -15.70 -1.24 -7.65
N ASP A 173 -14.85 -2.00 -6.98
CA ASP A 173 -13.50 -1.59 -6.66
C ASP A 173 -12.57 -1.89 -7.83
N TYR A 174 -11.72 -0.93 -8.16
CA TYR A 174 -10.62 -1.11 -9.09
C TYR A 174 -9.34 -0.63 -8.40
N ALA A 175 -8.48 -1.56 -8.00
CA ALA A 175 -7.18 -1.27 -7.41
C ALA A 175 -6.08 -1.52 -8.46
N PRO A 176 -5.54 -0.46 -9.10
CA PRO A 176 -4.46 -0.59 -10.04
C PRO A 176 -3.22 -1.21 -9.40
N VAL A 177 -2.60 -2.14 -10.13
CA VAL A 177 -1.40 -2.85 -9.69
C VAL A 177 -0.17 -2.33 -10.42
N GLU A 178 -0.22 -2.36 -11.75
CA GLU A 178 0.90 -2.04 -12.62
C GLU A 178 0.39 -1.80 -14.04
N CYS A 179 1.07 -0.94 -14.79
CA CYS A 179 0.90 -0.82 -16.23
C CYS A 179 2.13 -1.42 -16.93
N ARG A 180 1.92 -2.49 -17.71
CA ARG A 180 2.97 -3.21 -18.41
C ARG A 180 2.56 -3.50 -19.85
N ASP A 181 3.41 -3.19 -20.82
CA ASP A 181 3.16 -3.43 -22.25
C ASP A 181 1.80 -2.89 -22.71
N ASP A 182 1.48 -1.62 -22.36
CA ASP A 182 0.19 -0.96 -22.61
C ASP A 182 -1.03 -1.65 -21.98
N LYS A 183 -0.85 -2.49 -20.98
CA LYS A 183 -1.93 -3.14 -20.25
C LYS A 183 -1.91 -2.73 -18.79
N LEU A 184 -3.03 -2.22 -18.30
CA LEU A 184 -3.20 -1.95 -16.88
C LEU A 184 -3.74 -3.19 -16.18
N TYR A 185 -3.01 -3.70 -15.21
CA TYR A 185 -3.44 -4.77 -14.32
C TYR A 185 -4.17 -4.17 -13.13
N VAL A 186 -5.32 -4.73 -12.79
CA VAL A 186 -6.18 -4.26 -11.69
C VAL A 186 -6.73 -5.42 -10.87
N VAL A 187 -6.72 -5.29 -9.56
CA VAL A 187 -7.52 -6.14 -8.67
C VAL A 187 -8.92 -5.55 -8.61
N THR A 188 -9.95 -6.38 -8.77
CA THR A 188 -11.34 -5.89 -8.83
C THR A 188 -12.33 -6.93 -8.32
N ASN A 189 -13.43 -6.45 -7.72
CA ASN A 189 -14.59 -7.25 -7.38
C ASN A 189 -15.67 -7.27 -8.49
N ASP A 190 -15.41 -6.66 -9.65
CA ASP A 190 -16.30 -6.75 -10.80
C ASP A 190 -16.51 -8.22 -11.19
N SER A 191 -17.76 -8.70 -11.04
CA SER A 191 -18.16 -10.10 -11.26
C SER A 191 -17.33 -11.14 -10.47
N ALA A 192 -16.76 -10.75 -9.30
CA ALA A 192 -15.89 -11.57 -8.46
C ALA A 192 -15.94 -11.10 -7.00
N ALA A 193 -16.82 -11.65 -6.17
CA ALA A 193 -17.03 -11.22 -4.79
C ALA A 193 -15.76 -11.32 -3.91
N ASN A 194 -14.91 -12.33 -4.15
CA ASN A 194 -13.61 -12.51 -3.50
C ASN A 194 -12.45 -11.90 -4.29
N TYR A 195 -12.75 -10.99 -5.19
CA TYR A 195 -11.83 -10.30 -6.09
C TYR A 195 -11.11 -11.23 -7.09
N ARG A 196 -10.69 -10.66 -8.18
CA ARG A 196 -9.87 -11.27 -9.24
C ARG A 196 -8.81 -10.28 -9.70
N LEU A 197 -7.74 -10.78 -10.31
CA LEU A 197 -6.83 -9.95 -11.09
C LEU A 197 -7.30 -9.94 -12.54
N ALA A 198 -7.48 -8.75 -13.08
CA ALA A 198 -7.81 -8.53 -14.48
C ALA A 198 -6.82 -7.57 -15.12
N ARG A 199 -6.79 -7.51 -16.45
CA ARG A 199 -6.02 -6.54 -17.22
C ARG A 199 -6.89 -5.89 -18.29
N ILE A 200 -6.57 -4.66 -18.68
CA ILE A 200 -7.21 -3.93 -19.78
C ILE A 200 -6.14 -3.33 -20.68
N ASP A 201 -6.35 -3.49 -22.01
CA ASP A 201 -5.48 -2.92 -23.03
C ASP A 201 -5.77 -1.42 -23.19
N LEU A 202 -4.79 -0.56 -22.97
CA LEU A 202 -4.94 0.90 -23.03
C LEU A 202 -5.02 1.43 -24.47
N LEU A 203 -4.53 0.67 -25.45
CA LEU A 203 -4.62 1.02 -26.86
C LEU A 203 -6.00 0.69 -27.44
N ASP A 204 -6.66 -0.34 -26.88
CA ASP A 204 -7.98 -0.81 -27.30
C ASP A 204 -8.83 -1.27 -26.09
N PRO A 205 -9.31 -0.34 -25.24
CA PRO A 205 -9.96 -0.65 -23.97
C PRO A 205 -11.40 -1.17 -24.17
N ARG A 206 -11.56 -2.41 -24.62
CA ARG A 206 -12.85 -3.06 -24.88
C ARG A 206 -13.43 -3.86 -23.72
N GLY A 207 -12.74 -3.91 -22.58
CA GLY A 207 -13.19 -4.63 -21.38
C GLY A 207 -12.05 -5.27 -20.63
N LEU A 208 -12.38 -5.80 -19.45
CA LEU A 208 -11.43 -6.48 -18.56
C LEU A 208 -11.24 -7.94 -18.96
N GLU A 209 -9.99 -8.33 -19.21
CA GLU A 209 -9.57 -9.73 -19.37
C GLU A 209 -9.13 -10.28 -18.03
N THR A 210 -9.67 -11.43 -17.61
CA THR A 210 -9.25 -12.10 -16.38
C THR A 210 -7.85 -12.69 -16.53
N VAL A 211 -6.93 -12.34 -15.64
CA VAL A 211 -5.58 -12.92 -15.54
C VAL A 211 -5.56 -14.01 -14.47
N ILE A 212 -6.06 -13.70 -13.27
CA ILE A 212 -6.22 -14.66 -12.19
C ILE A 212 -7.68 -14.63 -11.77
N ALA A 213 -8.35 -15.77 -11.92
CA ALA A 213 -9.77 -15.90 -11.58
C ALA A 213 -9.99 -15.79 -10.07
N GLU A 214 -11.23 -15.41 -9.70
CA GLU A 214 -11.70 -15.45 -8.32
C GLU A 214 -11.47 -16.82 -7.69
N HIS A 215 -10.98 -16.83 -6.44
CA HIS A 215 -10.93 -18.05 -5.64
C HIS A 215 -12.26 -18.21 -4.88
N PRO A 216 -12.88 -19.40 -4.85
CA PRO A 216 -14.21 -19.56 -4.23
C PRO A 216 -14.25 -19.27 -2.72
N ASP A 217 -13.14 -19.57 -2.03
CA ASP A 217 -13.09 -19.52 -0.56
C ASP A 217 -12.11 -18.48 -0.01
N ASP A 218 -11.15 -18.01 -0.83
CA ASP A 218 -10.08 -17.11 -0.38
C ASP A 218 -10.28 -15.72 -0.99
N LEU A 219 -10.20 -14.69 -0.16
CA LEU A 219 -10.21 -13.31 -0.61
C LEU A 219 -8.86 -12.94 -1.24
N LEU A 220 -8.83 -12.53 -2.50
CA LEU A 220 -7.66 -11.92 -3.11
C LEU A 220 -7.48 -10.52 -2.53
N GLU A 221 -6.57 -10.37 -1.58
CA GLU A 221 -6.40 -9.16 -0.78
C GLU A 221 -5.51 -8.12 -1.46
N ALA A 222 -4.46 -8.57 -2.14
CA ALA A 222 -3.56 -7.70 -2.87
C ALA A 222 -2.75 -8.45 -3.92
N VAL A 223 -2.31 -7.73 -4.94
CA VAL A 223 -1.30 -8.15 -5.91
C VAL A 223 -0.23 -7.06 -5.98
N ALA A 224 1.04 -7.46 -5.97
CA ALA A 224 2.15 -6.55 -6.17
C ALA A 224 3.12 -7.11 -7.22
N PRO A 225 3.70 -6.27 -8.09
CA PRO A 225 4.74 -6.69 -9.02
C PRO A 225 6.08 -6.88 -8.31
N GLY A 226 7.04 -7.54 -8.96
CA GLY A 226 8.42 -7.57 -8.52
C GLY A 226 9.22 -8.75 -9.06
N GLY A 227 10.47 -8.48 -9.47
CA GLY A 227 11.40 -9.49 -9.96
C GLY A 227 10.92 -10.21 -11.21
N GLY A 228 10.07 -9.59 -12.03
CA GLY A 228 9.48 -10.18 -13.24
C GLY A 228 8.26 -11.06 -12.97
N TYR A 229 7.64 -10.98 -11.80
CA TYR A 229 6.49 -11.78 -11.36
C TYR A 229 5.41 -10.94 -10.69
N LEU A 230 4.23 -11.54 -10.50
CA LEU A 230 3.15 -11.06 -9.68
C LEU A 230 3.12 -11.84 -8.36
N TRP A 231 3.11 -11.11 -7.25
CA TRP A 231 3.00 -11.66 -5.90
C TRP A 231 1.58 -11.46 -5.43
N VAL A 232 0.85 -12.57 -5.32
CA VAL A 232 -0.58 -12.57 -5.05
C VAL A 232 -0.82 -12.97 -3.61
N LYS A 233 -1.40 -12.06 -2.83
CA LYS A 233 -1.69 -12.24 -1.43
C LYS A 233 -3.18 -12.52 -1.25
N TYR A 234 -3.48 -13.67 -0.66
CA TYR A 234 -4.83 -14.07 -0.27
C TYR A 234 -5.00 -14.01 1.24
N LEU A 235 -6.21 -13.68 1.66
CA LEU A 235 -6.67 -13.92 3.03
C LEU A 235 -7.46 -15.22 3.05
N ARG A 236 -6.94 -16.21 3.79
CA ARG A 236 -7.55 -17.53 3.97
C ARG A 236 -7.71 -17.82 5.45
N ASN A 237 -8.95 -17.94 5.92
CA ASN A 237 -9.22 -18.19 7.34
C ASN A 237 -8.46 -17.22 8.27
N ALA A 238 -8.52 -15.92 7.97
CA ALA A 238 -7.81 -14.86 8.69
C ALA A 238 -6.26 -14.97 8.72
N GLN A 239 -5.65 -15.70 7.78
CA GLN A 239 -4.19 -15.77 7.57
C GLN A 239 -3.83 -15.36 6.17
N ASN A 240 -2.71 -14.67 6.00
CA ASN A 240 -2.17 -14.41 4.68
C ASN A 240 -1.53 -15.66 4.07
N LYS A 241 -1.78 -15.85 2.79
CA LYS A 241 -1.10 -16.78 1.90
C LYS A 241 -0.56 -16.00 0.71
N ILE A 242 0.69 -16.23 0.36
CA ILE A 242 1.33 -15.52 -0.76
C ILE A 242 1.77 -16.54 -1.78
N TYR A 243 1.46 -16.22 -3.03
CA TYR A 243 1.79 -17.05 -4.18
C TYR A 243 2.49 -16.24 -5.25
N LYS A 244 3.44 -16.85 -5.92
CA LYS A 244 4.15 -16.33 -7.08
C LYS A 244 3.42 -16.73 -8.36
N TYR A 245 3.10 -15.75 -9.21
CA TYR A 245 2.48 -15.95 -10.52
C TYR A 245 3.30 -15.29 -11.62
N ASP A 246 3.19 -15.79 -12.84
CA ASP A 246 3.61 -15.03 -14.01
C ASP A 246 2.51 -14.05 -14.46
N TYR A 247 2.82 -13.19 -15.43
CA TYR A 247 1.89 -12.20 -15.96
C TYR A 247 0.78 -12.79 -16.85
N GLU A 248 0.84 -14.09 -17.15
CA GLU A 248 -0.24 -14.82 -17.82
C GLU A 248 -1.18 -15.52 -16.83
N GLY A 249 -0.97 -15.33 -15.52
CA GLY A 249 -1.80 -15.89 -14.46
C GLY A 249 -1.50 -17.33 -14.09
N ASN A 250 -0.34 -17.87 -14.46
CA ASN A 250 0.07 -19.21 -14.06
C ASN A 250 0.81 -19.15 -12.72
N ARG A 251 0.33 -19.91 -11.73
CA ARG A 251 0.98 -20.05 -10.43
C ARG A 251 2.31 -20.78 -10.57
N GLN A 252 3.38 -20.15 -10.08
CA GLN A 252 4.75 -20.65 -10.19
C GLN A 252 5.22 -21.30 -8.87
N ALA A 253 4.87 -20.73 -7.72
CA ALA A 253 5.29 -21.21 -6.42
C ALA A 253 4.41 -20.69 -5.27
N ASP A 254 4.51 -21.36 -4.14
CA ASP A 254 4.04 -20.88 -2.84
C ASP A 254 5.19 -20.17 -2.13
N VAL A 255 4.87 -19.07 -1.43
CA VAL A 255 5.83 -18.41 -0.55
C VAL A 255 5.60 -18.90 0.88
N PRO A 256 6.52 -19.69 1.44
CA PRO A 256 6.37 -20.17 2.81
C PRO A 256 6.60 -19.02 3.80
N LEU A 257 5.56 -18.68 4.57
CA LEU A 257 5.68 -17.71 5.66
C LEU A 257 6.23 -18.40 6.91
N PRO A 258 7.14 -17.75 7.67
CA PRO A 258 7.81 -18.34 8.84
C PRO A 258 6.89 -18.70 10.01
N ALA A 259 5.74 -18.02 10.11
CA ALA A 259 4.75 -18.22 11.19
C ALA A 259 3.36 -17.80 10.75
N ILE A 260 2.35 -18.15 11.55
CA ILE A 260 0.98 -17.61 11.44
C ILE A 260 1.02 -16.12 11.74
N GLY A 261 0.52 -15.31 10.80
CA GLY A 261 0.50 -13.87 10.96
C GLY A 261 0.00 -13.15 9.72
N SER A 262 0.12 -11.83 9.74
CA SER A 262 -0.22 -10.96 8.62
C SER A 262 1.02 -10.31 8.00
N VAL A 263 1.00 -10.19 6.68
CA VAL A 263 2.03 -9.55 5.87
C VAL A 263 1.39 -8.30 5.25
N PRO A 264 1.76 -7.08 5.70
CA PRO A 264 1.16 -5.86 5.17
C PRO A 264 1.39 -5.69 3.67
N SER A 265 2.63 -5.90 3.21
CA SER A 265 3.00 -5.80 1.80
C SER A 265 4.03 -6.87 1.42
N PHE A 266 4.00 -7.29 0.14
CA PHE A 266 4.95 -8.25 -0.40
C PHE A 266 5.15 -7.97 -1.89
N GLY A 267 6.28 -7.38 -2.25
CA GLY A 267 6.64 -6.99 -3.61
C GLY A 267 7.98 -6.27 -3.62
N CYS A 268 8.50 -6.01 -4.80
CA CYS A 268 9.72 -5.24 -5.02
C CYS A 268 9.69 -4.62 -6.42
N LYS A 269 10.74 -3.92 -6.81
CA LYS A 269 10.86 -3.45 -8.20
C LYS A 269 11.19 -4.62 -9.14
N ASP A 270 10.81 -4.50 -10.40
CA ASP A 270 10.98 -5.55 -11.41
C ASP A 270 12.46 -5.98 -11.58
N ARG A 271 13.39 -5.05 -11.38
CA ARG A 271 14.84 -5.31 -11.47
C ARG A 271 15.45 -6.00 -10.25
N GLU A 272 14.69 -6.13 -9.17
CA GLU A 272 15.18 -6.68 -7.90
C GLU A 272 15.00 -8.20 -7.86
N GLN A 273 15.85 -8.86 -7.08
CA GLN A 273 15.82 -10.31 -6.90
C GLN A 273 15.52 -10.70 -5.45
N GLU A 274 15.18 -9.72 -4.62
CA GLU A 274 14.92 -9.88 -3.19
C GLU A 274 13.70 -9.08 -2.79
N ILE A 275 12.86 -9.66 -1.93
CA ILE A 275 11.73 -8.98 -1.32
C ILE A 275 11.97 -8.87 0.18
N PHE A 276 11.85 -7.67 0.73
CA PHE A 276 11.81 -7.45 2.16
C PHE A 276 10.36 -7.27 2.60
N PHE A 277 9.95 -8.04 3.58
CA PHE A 277 8.59 -7.95 4.09
C PHE A 277 8.55 -8.07 5.61
N SER A 278 7.57 -7.39 6.22
CA SER A 278 7.30 -7.53 7.66
C SER A 278 6.27 -8.64 7.87
N LEU A 279 6.52 -9.49 8.87
CA LEU A 279 5.54 -10.45 9.36
C LEU A 279 5.10 -10.04 10.77
N ASN A 280 3.81 -9.73 10.91
CA ASN A 280 3.18 -9.40 12.18
C ASN A 280 2.54 -10.66 12.75
N THR A 281 2.90 -11.02 13.98
CA THR A 281 2.37 -12.22 14.66
C THR A 281 1.77 -11.84 16.01
N PHE A 282 1.02 -12.76 16.63
CA PHE A 282 0.43 -12.52 17.94
C PHE A 282 1.43 -12.58 19.10
N THR A 283 2.59 -13.20 18.89
CA THR A 283 3.54 -13.53 19.97
C THR A 283 4.94 -12.98 19.76
N ALA A 284 5.20 -12.30 18.66
CA ALA A 284 6.48 -11.64 18.40
C ALA A 284 6.26 -10.25 17.81
N PRO A 285 7.20 -9.31 18.04
CA PRO A 285 7.13 -8.01 17.39
C PRO A 285 7.25 -8.17 15.87
N PRO A 286 6.77 -7.17 15.09
CA PRO A 286 6.93 -7.18 13.65
C PRO A 286 8.37 -7.46 13.25
N THR A 287 8.59 -8.58 12.59
CA THR A 287 9.93 -9.04 12.19
C THR A 287 10.09 -8.90 10.70
N VAL A 288 11.20 -8.31 10.26
CA VAL A 288 11.51 -8.15 8.84
C VAL A 288 12.23 -9.39 8.34
N TYR A 289 11.71 -9.94 7.26
CA TYR A 289 12.28 -11.07 6.53
C TYR A 289 12.75 -10.64 5.14
N ARG A 290 13.71 -11.37 4.63
CA ARG A 290 14.20 -11.30 3.26
C ARG A 290 13.81 -12.58 2.54
N TYR A 291 13.13 -12.45 1.42
CA TYR A 291 12.81 -13.53 0.50
C TYR A 291 13.68 -13.40 -0.75
N ASP A 292 14.43 -14.44 -1.07
CA ASP A 292 15.27 -14.54 -2.26
C ASP A 292 14.45 -15.17 -3.40
N ILE A 293 14.17 -14.40 -4.44
CA ILE A 293 13.27 -14.79 -5.53
C ILE A 293 13.82 -16.00 -6.33
N PRO A 294 15.13 -16.07 -6.71
CA PRO A 294 15.67 -17.21 -7.44
C PRO A 294 15.62 -18.53 -6.67
N THR A 295 15.86 -18.51 -5.36
CA THR A 295 15.93 -19.73 -4.55
C THR A 295 14.64 -20.05 -3.81
N GLY A 296 13.71 -19.11 -3.71
CA GLY A 296 12.48 -19.26 -2.92
C GLY A 296 12.72 -19.32 -1.40
N ARG A 297 13.88 -18.87 -0.93
CA ARG A 297 14.27 -18.97 0.48
C ARG A 297 13.92 -17.72 1.26
N THR A 298 13.23 -17.88 2.39
CA THR A 298 13.00 -16.84 3.39
C THR A 298 14.04 -16.90 4.50
N THR A 299 14.61 -15.75 4.86
CA THR A 299 15.56 -15.61 5.99
C THR A 299 15.16 -14.42 6.85
N CYS A 300 15.33 -14.53 8.17
CA CYS A 300 15.14 -13.40 9.07
C CYS A 300 16.21 -12.34 8.77
N TYR A 301 15.78 -11.10 8.55
CA TYR A 301 16.65 -9.96 8.28
C TYR A 301 16.83 -9.11 9.54
N HIS A 302 15.74 -8.73 10.21
CA HIS A 302 15.76 -7.91 11.40
C HIS A 302 14.61 -8.25 12.34
N THR A 303 14.91 -8.44 13.61
CA THR A 303 13.93 -8.60 14.70
C THR A 303 14.14 -7.49 15.72
N PRO A 304 13.11 -6.69 16.04
CA PRO A 304 13.20 -5.69 17.09
C PRO A 304 13.55 -6.33 18.45
N GLN A 305 14.37 -5.64 19.22
CA GLN A 305 14.69 -6.08 20.58
C GLN A 305 13.54 -5.73 21.53
N VAL A 306 13.01 -6.74 22.20
CA VAL A 306 11.94 -6.59 23.20
C VAL A 306 12.32 -7.27 24.51
N ALA A 307 11.73 -6.82 25.61
CA ALA A 307 12.05 -7.28 26.95
C ALA A 307 11.46 -8.67 27.31
N TYR A 308 10.97 -9.43 26.33
CA TYR A 308 10.45 -10.79 26.55
C TYR A 308 10.97 -11.73 25.46
N ASP A 309 10.98 -13.03 25.78
CA ASP A 309 11.39 -14.08 24.84
C ASP A 309 10.14 -14.64 24.09
N ALA A 310 9.98 -14.23 22.85
CA ALA A 310 8.88 -14.67 21.99
C ALA A 310 8.88 -16.19 21.75
N ALA A 311 10.03 -16.86 21.83
CA ALA A 311 10.14 -18.30 21.61
C ALA A 311 9.43 -19.13 22.72
N GLN A 312 9.14 -18.52 23.88
CA GLN A 312 8.37 -19.17 24.94
C GLN A 312 6.87 -19.27 24.64
N TYR A 313 6.41 -18.63 23.58
CA TYR A 313 4.98 -18.59 23.24
C TYR A 313 4.70 -19.35 21.93
N THR A 314 3.46 -19.71 21.74
CA THR A 314 2.96 -20.30 20.50
C THR A 314 1.57 -19.75 20.19
N THR A 315 1.24 -19.72 18.91
CA THR A 315 -0.11 -19.40 18.42
C THR A 315 -0.60 -20.56 17.58
N GLU A 316 -1.80 -21.02 17.86
CA GLU A 316 -2.49 -22.07 17.11
C GLU A 316 -3.78 -21.49 16.51
N GLN A 317 -4.13 -21.91 15.32
CA GLN A 317 -5.43 -21.63 14.75
C GLN A 317 -6.37 -22.79 15.07
N LEU A 318 -7.50 -22.46 15.66
CA LEU A 318 -8.59 -23.38 15.92
C LEU A 318 -9.85 -22.88 15.19
N PHE A 319 -10.84 -23.76 15.08
CA PHE A 319 -12.13 -23.40 14.53
C PHE A 319 -13.20 -23.75 15.55
N PHE A 320 -14.21 -22.90 15.67
CA PHE A 320 -15.41 -23.19 16.43
C PHE A 320 -16.64 -23.03 15.54
N GLU A 321 -17.66 -23.81 15.80
CA GLU A 321 -18.94 -23.71 15.11
C GLU A 321 -19.78 -22.61 15.76
N SER A 322 -20.22 -21.64 14.95
CA SER A 322 -21.11 -20.57 15.39
C SER A 322 -22.58 -21.06 15.42
N SER A 323 -23.48 -20.23 15.93
CA SER A 323 -24.91 -20.60 16.09
C SER A 323 -25.64 -20.84 14.76
N ASP A 324 -25.12 -20.39 13.66
CA ASP A 324 -25.60 -20.58 12.28
C ASP A 324 -24.93 -21.77 11.57
N GLY A 325 -24.00 -22.47 12.24
CA GLY A 325 -23.30 -23.65 11.73
C GLY A 325 -22.01 -23.33 10.98
N GLU A 326 -21.61 -22.04 10.88
CA GLU A 326 -20.37 -21.66 10.23
C GLU A 326 -19.13 -21.94 11.09
N HIS A 327 -18.05 -22.37 10.44
CA HIS A 327 -16.75 -22.61 11.08
C HIS A 327 -15.91 -21.33 11.13
N VAL A 328 -15.87 -20.69 12.30
CA VAL A 328 -15.18 -19.42 12.52
C VAL A 328 -13.75 -19.68 12.99
N PRO A 329 -12.72 -19.10 12.31
CA PRO A 329 -11.34 -19.23 12.75
C PRO A 329 -11.09 -18.41 14.01
N MET A 330 -10.33 -18.99 14.94
CA MET A 330 -9.88 -18.38 16.19
C MET A 330 -8.39 -18.64 16.39
N PHE A 331 -7.67 -17.63 16.87
CA PHE A 331 -6.25 -17.79 17.22
C PHE A 331 -6.11 -17.88 18.73
N VAL A 332 -5.40 -18.89 19.20
CA VAL A 332 -5.11 -19.10 20.61
C VAL A 332 -3.62 -18.97 20.84
N SER A 333 -3.22 -17.94 21.60
CA SER A 333 -1.82 -17.69 21.94
C SER A 333 -1.58 -17.99 23.42
N HIS A 334 -0.56 -18.80 23.71
CA HIS A 334 -0.24 -19.19 25.07
C HIS A 334 1.27 -19.53 25.23
N ARG A 335 1.72 -19.66 26.48
CA ARG A 335 3.06 -20.18 26.76
C ARG A 335 3.19 -21.63 26.29
N ARG A 336 4.34 -21.97 25.69
CA ARG A 336 4.65 -23.39 25.37
C ARG A 336 4.64 -24.22 26.63
N GLY A 337 4.00 -25.39 26.55
CA GLY A 337 3.87 -26.29 27.68
C GLY A 337 2.81 -25.88 28.70
N LEU A 338 2.03 -24.84 28.45
CA LEU A 338 0.87 -24.52 29.28
C LEU A 338 -0.16 -25.68 29.22
N ARG A 339 -0.64 -26.11 30.37
CA ARG A 339 -1.70 -27.11 30.43
C ARG A 339 -3.05 -26.43 30.17
N LEU A 340 -3.70 -26.81 29.09
CA LEU A 340 -5.01 -26.27 28.68
C LEU A 340 -6.15 -27.09 29.33
N ASP A 341 -6.36 -26.93 30.63
CA ASP A 341 -7.35 -27.69 31.43
C ASP A 341 -8.50 -26.82 31.98
N GLY A 342 -8.61 -25.59 31.48
CA GLY A 342 -9.64 -24.64 31.91
C GLY A 342 -9.34 -23.90 33.20
N SER A 343 -8.19 -24.12 33.85
CA SER A 343 -7.78 -23.42 35.07
C SER A 343 -7.06 -22.11 34.84
N ASN A 344 -6.62 -21.84 33.61
CA ASN A 344 -5.86 -20.64 33.25
C ASN A 344 -6.77 -19.44 33.01
N PRO A 345 -6.38 -18.23 33.42
CA PRO A 345 -7.03 -17.01 32.96
C PRO A 345 -7.04 -16.94 31.45
N CYS A 346 -8.17 -16.56 30.85
CA CYS A 346 -8.32 -16.40 29.42
C CYS A 346 -8.80 -14.98 29.10
N TYR A 347 -8.16 -14.33 28.15
CA TYR A 347 -8.62 -13.06 27.57
C TYR A 347 -9.16 -13.33 26.17
N LEU A 348 -10.48 -13.14 25.99
CA LEU A 348 -11.14 -13.26 24.70
C LEU A 348 -11.27 -11.85 24.09
N TYR A 349 -10.74 -11.71 22.89
CA TYR A 349 -10.82 -10.47 22.10
C TYR A 349 -11.47 -10.75 20.75
N GLY A 350 -12.42 -9.92 20.37
CA GLY A 350 -13.06 -9.89 19.06
C GLY A 350 -13.36 -8.46 18.67
N TYR A 351 -13.25 -8.17 17.39
CA TYR A 351 -13.61 -6.90 16.80
C TYR A 351 -14.54 -7.15 15.62
N GLY A 352 -15.63 -6.38 15.54
CA GLY A 352 -16.64 -6.46 14.47
C GLY A 352 -16.64 -5.24 13.58
#